data_4b11a56c846b3da59fbe9b308acae589
#
_entry.id   4b11a56c846b3da59fbe9b308acae589
#
_cell.length_a   1.000
_cell.length_b   1.000
_cell.length_c   1.000
_cell.angle_alpha   90.00
_cell.angle_beta   90.00
_cell.angle_gamma   90.00
#
_symmetry.space_group_name_H-M   'P 1'
#
loop_
_entity.id
_entity.type
_entity.pdbx_description
1 polymer ?
#
loop_
_entity_poly.entity_id
_entity_poly.type
_entity_poly.pdbx_seq_one_letter_code
_entity_poly.pdbx_strand_id
1 'polypeptide(L)'
;TSSRSTKLIHGGVRYMKNPRDWKLVREAMIERKLLLGNAPHIVHPEPFILPCYENFEREYYMAGLCLYGAMAYGGYEVGKTEFLSAAETIRRLPGVKADGLKGGVQFWDAQFDDSRLNIALMKTAEARGALLLNYVPVVGFERGCGGEITVVKVKDKFSGKEYSVKTRMVFNAAGVWADEIRRMVSPDVKPFIRASRGSHIVVSTDHFGGKTGMFIPKTSDGRVLFCIPWHGVLEIGTTDKEEKDISFNPEPTEEEIEFMLETARKYLAYPISRKDVL
;
A
#
# COMPACT_ATOMS: atom_id res chain seq x y z
N THR A 1 -1.47 11.14 3.11
CA THR A 1 -1.44 9.85 2.40
C THR A 1 -0.60 8.80 3.11
N SER A 2 0.52 9.15 3.75
CA SER A 2 1.39 8.18 4.42
C SER A 2 0.73 7.40 5.57
N SER A 3 -0.39 7.85 6.10
CA SER A 3 -1.18 7.14 7.13
C SER A 3 -2.35 6.33 6.56
N ARG A 4 -2.49 6.25 5.23
CA ARG A 4 -3.64 5.63 4.55
C ARG A 4 -3.22 4.64 3.48
N SER A 5 -2.19 3.86 3.78
CA SER A 5 -1.74 2.74 2.96
C SER A 5 -2.35 1.43 3.46
N THR A 6 -2.20 0.35 2.72
CA THR A 6 -2.56 -1.02 3.14
C THR A 6 -1.63 -1.55 4.26
N LYS A 7 -0.76 -0.73 4.86
CA LYS A 7 0.22 -1.11 5.90
C LYS A 7 1.17 -2.24 5.47
N LEU A 8 1.34 -2.45 4.16
CA LEU A 8 2.19 -3.50 3.61
C LEU A 8 3.33 -2.95 2.78
N ILE A 9 4.49 -3.55 2.95
CA ILE A 9 5.63 -3.44 2.05
C ILE A 9 5.75 -4.77 1.32
N HIS A 10 5.15 -4.83 0.14
CA HIS A 10 5.03 -6.06 -0.64
C HIS A 10 5.69 -5.94 -2.01
N GLY A 11 6.14 -7.06 -2.57
CA GLY A 11 6.70 -7.09 -3.92
C GLY A 11 5.67 -6.98 -5.05
N GLY A 12 4.38 -6.97 -4.73
CA GLY A 12 3.32 -6.85 -5.74
C GLY A 12 3.03 -8.14 -6.49
N VAL A 13 2.67 -9.20 -5.77
CA VAL A 13 2.36 -10.53 -6.33
C VAL A 13 1.38 -10.48 -7.52
N ARG A 14 0.45 -9.52 -7.55
CA ARG A 14 -0.50 -9.35 -8.66
C ARG A 14 0.18 -9.06 -10.01
N TYR A 15 1.34 -8.40 -10.00
CA TYR A 15 2.10 -8.04 -11.20
C TYR A 15 2.86 -9.23 -11.80
N MET A 16 2.94 -10.36 -11.09
CA MET A 16 3.53 -11.60 -11.60
C MET A 16 2.84 -12.15 -12.85
N LYS A 17 1.57 -11.78 -13.08
CA LYS A 17 0.80 -12.18 -14.26
C LYS A 17 1.40 -11.66 -15.58
N ASN A 18 2.17 -10.56 -15.52
CA ASN A 18 2.78 -9.96 -16.71
C ASN A 18 4.32 -9.98 -16.58
N PRO A 19 5.04 -10.76 -17.42
CA PRO A 19 6.51 -10.82 -17.37
C PRO A 19 7.22 -9.47 -17.52
N ARG A 20 6.59 -8.48 -18.16
CA ARG A 20 7.15 -7.12 -18.31
C ARG A 20 7.31 -6.41 -16.94
N ASP A 21 6.50 -6.79 -15.96
CA ASP A 21 6.49 -6.17 -14.64
C ASP A 21 7.41 -6.89 -13.63
N TRP A 22 8.05 -8.00 -14.01
CA TRP A 22 8.92 -8.77 -13.11
C TRP A 22 10.09 -7.97 -12.57
N LYS A 23 10.64 -7.05 -13.38
CA LYS A 23 11.68 -6.13 -12.91
C LYS A 23 11.18 -5.27 -11.75
N LEU A 24 9.98 -4.71 -11.87
CA LEU A 24 9.34 -3.92 -10.81
C LEU A 24 9.13 -4.74 -9.54
N VAL A 25 8.65 -5.99 -9.68
CA VAL A 25 8.47 -6.91 -8.53
C VAL A 25 9.79 -7.15 -7.83
N ARG A 26 10.87 -7.42 -8.58
CA ARG A 26 12.20 -7.64 -8.00
C ARG A 26 12.73 -6.41 -7.28
N GLU A 27 12.59 -5.22 -7.87
CA GLU A 27 12.99 -3.94 -7.25
C GLU A 27 12.22 -3.72 -5.93
N ALA A 28 10.92 -3.96 -5.92
CA ALA A 28 10.10 -3.84 -4.70
C ALA A 28 10.53 -4.82 -3.59
N MET A 29 10.96 -6.04 -3.96
CA MET A 29 11.49 -7.01 -2.99
C MET A 29 12.83 -6.59 -2.40
N ILE A 30 13.70 -5.95 -3.19
CA ILE A 30 14.97 -5.38 -2.72
C ILE A 30 14.69 -4.28 -1.70
N GLU A 31 13.80 -3.35 -2.04
CA GLU A 31 13.41 -2.25 -1.14
C GLU A 31 12.76 -2.77 0.15
N ARG A 32 11.92 -3.80 0.07
CA ARG A 32 11.34 -4.47 1.24
C ARG A 32 12.44 -4.98 2.18
N LYS A 33 13.46 -5.66 1.65
CA LYS A 33 14.59 -6.14 2.46
C LYS A 33 15.37 -4.99 3.11
N LEU A 34 15.64 -3.93 2.34
CA LEU A 34 16.33 -2.75 2.87
C LEU A 34 15.54 -2.13 4.02
N LEU A 35 14.23 -2.01 3.90
CA LEU A 35 13.38 -1.47 4.95
C LEU A 35 13.31 -2.37 6.19
N LEU A 36 13.25 -3.70 6.03
CA LEU A 36 13.32 -4.67 7.12
C LEU A 36 14.65 -4.54 7.90
N GLY A 37 15.76 -4.29 7.19
CA GLY A 37 17.07 -4.08 7.81
C GLY A 37 17.26 -2.70 8.43
N ASN A 38 16.77 -1.65 7.77
CA ASN A 38 16.99 -0.26 8.18
C ASN A 38 16.02 0.20 9.27
N ALA A 39 14.83 -0.37 9.34
CA ALA A 39 13.77 0.02 10.26
C ALA A 39 13.08 -1.17 10.95
N PRO A 40 13.82 -2.13 11.56
CA PRO A 40 13.24 -3.36 12.11
C PRO A 40 12.26 -3.11 13.28
N HIS A 41 12.29 -1.94 13.88
CA HIS A 41 11.37 -1.49 14.92
C HIS A 41 10.02 -0.96 14.38
N ILE A 42 9.89 -0.83 13.08
CA ILE A 42 8.68 -0.32 12.40
C ILE A 42 8.20 -1.31 11.35
N VAL A 43 9.12 -2.01 10.68
CA VAL A 43 8.87 -2.94 9.59
C VAL A 43 9.19 -4.34 10.05
N HIS A 44 8.24 -5.27 9.92
CA HIS A 44 8.40 -6.65 10.35
C HIS A 44 7.83 -7.64 9.31
N PRO A 45 8.36 -8.87 9.27
CA PRO A 45 7.79 -9.93 8.44
C PRO A 45 6.36 -10.25 8.86
N GLU A 46 5.47 -10.43 7.88
CA GLU A 46 4.09 -10.78 8.10
C GLU A 46 3.69 -11.97 7.22
N PRO A 47 3.15 -13.05 7.81
CA PRO A 47 2.63 -14.17 7.05
C PRO A 47 1.23 -13.85 6.50
N PHE A 48 1.00 -14.29 5.26
CA PHE A 48 -0.31 -14.22 4.61
C PHE A 48 -0.74 -15.62 4.21
N ILE A 49 -2.00 -15.92 4.42
CA ILE A 49 -2.61 -17.16 3.96
C ILE A 49 -3.63 -16.85 2.88
N LEU A 50 -3.51 -17.55 1.78
CA LEU A 50 -4.44 -17.59 0.68
C LEU A 50 -5.31 -18.85 0.87
N PRO A 51 -6.59 -18.72 1.29
CA PRO A 51 -7.47 -19.86 1.42
C PRO A 51 -7.94 -20.33 0.05
N CYS A 52 -7.97 -21.66 -0.15
CA CYS A 52 -8.31 -22.30 -1.42
C CYS A 52 -9.57 -23.17 -1.26
N TYR A 53 -10.52 -22.97 -2.17
CA TYR A 53 -11.83 -23.64 -2.14
C TYR A 53 -12.06 -24.54 -3.37
N GLU A 54 -11.36 -24.29 -4.47
CA GLU A 54 -11.49 -25.06 -5.70
C GLU A 54 -10.43 -26.16 -5.79
N ASN A 55 -10.68 -27.17 -6.62
CA ASN A 55 -9.70 -28.20 -6.91
C ASN A 55 -8.52 -27.61 -7.71
N PHE A 56 -7.30 -28.03 -7.38
CA PHE A 56 -6.04 -27.56 -7.99
C PHE A 56 -5.71 -26.08 -7.76
N GLU A 57 -6.56 -25.34 -7.07
CA GLU A 57 -6.34 -23.90 -6.77
C GLU A 57 -5.08 -23.74 -5.90
N ARG A 58 -4.90 -24.59 -4.92
CA ARG A 58 -3.76 -24.59 -4.02
C ARG A 58 -2.42 -24.83 -4.76
N GLU A 59 -2.38 -25.77 -5.69
CA GLU A 59 -1.20 -26.07 -6.52
C GLU A 59 -0.88 -24.90 -7.45
N TYR A 60 -1.90 -24.31 -8.05
CA TYR A 60 -1.77 -23.14 -8.92
C TYR A 60 -1.15 -21.93 -8.16
N TYR A 61 -1.68 -21.59 -6.99
CA TYR A 61 -1.15 -20.47 -6.21
C TYR A 61 0.22 -20.79 -5.62
N MET A 62 0.47 -22.04 -5.23
CA MET A 62 1.80 -22.45 -4.77
C MET A 62 2.85 -22.22 -5.86
N ALA A 63 2.60 -22.63 -7.10
CA ALA A 63 3.54 -22.42 -8.18
C ALA A 63 3.84 -20.92 -8.40
N GLY A 64 2.79 -20.07 -8.40
CA GLY A 64 2.93 -18.62 -8.53
C GLY A 64 3.69 -17.98 -7.37
N LEU A 65 3.39 -18.38 -6.14
CA LEU A 65 4.04 -17.84 -4.93
C LEU A 65 5.47 -18.37 -4.75
N CYS A 66 5.78 -19.60 -5.17
CA CYS A 66 7.16 -20.08 -5.26
C CYS A 66 7.98 -19.28 -6.26
N LEU A 67 7.41 -18.96 -7.43
CA LEU A 67 8.06 -18.08 -8.41
C LEU A 67 8.27 -16.67 -7.84
N TYR A 68 7.27 -16.13 -7.14
CA TYR A 68 7.38 -14.87 -6.42
C TYR A 68 8.51 -14.89 -5.38
N GLY A 69 8.59 -15.95 -4.55
CA GLY A 69 9.69 -16.16 -3.62
C GLY A 69 11.06 -16.28 -4.31
N ALA A 70 11.12 -17.01 -5.44
CA ALA A 70 12.34 -17.17 -6.22
C ALA A 70 12.86 -15.85 -6.79
N MET A 71 12.00 -14.87 -7.09
CA MET A 71 12.41 -13.53 -7.52
C MET A 71 13.07 -12.74 -6.37
N ALA A 72 12.83 -13.12 -5.12
CA ALA A 72 13.54 -12.62 -3.94
C ALA A 72 14.91 -13.29 -3.73
N TYR A 73 15.37 -14.13 -4.68
CA TYR A 73 16.65 -14.84 -4.60
C TYR A 73 17.81 -13.87 -4.38
N GLY A 74 18.77 -14.31 -3.56
CA GLY A 74 19.89 -13.46 -3.13
C GLY A 74 19.73 -12.90 -1.71
N GLY A 75 18.86 -13.52 -0.88
CA GLY A 75 18.66 -13.15 0.52
C GLY A 75 17.60 -12.08 0.74
N TYR A 76 16.70 -11.92 -0.21
CA TYR A 76 15.52 -11.03 -0.11
C TYR A 76 14.28 -11.76 0.38
N GLU A 77 14.43 -13.05 0.66
CA GLU A 77 13.37 -13.90 1.23
C GLU A 77 13.03 -13.45 2.65
N VAL A 78 11.74 -13.41 2.94
CA VAL A 78 11.22 -13.01 4.27
C VAL A 78 10.75 -14.22 5.07
N GLY A 79 10.29 -15.27 4.38
CA GLY A 79 9.83 -16.53 4.97
C GLY A 79 9.48 -17.54 3.90
N LYS A 80 9.22 -18.78 4.34
CA LYS A 80 8.98 -19.90 3.43
C LYS A 80 7.54 -19.97 2.97
N THR A 81 7.34 -20.16 1.66
CA THR A 81 6.02 -20.50 1.10
C THR A 81 5.72 -21.97 1.37
N GLU A 82 4.54 -22.28 1.91
CA GLU A 82 4.15 -23.63 2.29
C GLU A 82 2.68 -23.96 2.03
N PHE A 83 2.40 -25.23 1.77
CA PHE A 83 1.03 -25.74 1.73
C PHE A 83 0.46 -25.89 3.14
N LEU A 84 -0.81 -25.55 3.29
CA LEU A 84 -1.58 -25.77 4.50
C LEU A 84 -2.75 -26.72 4.22
N SER A 85 -2.98 -27.69 5.10
CA SER A 85 -4.24 -28.46 5.13
C SER A 85 -5.41 -27.54 5.51
N ALA A 86 -6.65 -27.97 5.27
CA ALA A 86 -7.83 -27.23 5.72
C ALA A 86 -7.81 -26.99 7.23
N ALA A 87 -7.46 -28.00 8.02
CA ALA A 87 -7.37 -27.88 9.47
C ALA A 87 -6.29 -26.87 9.91
N GLU A 88 -5.13 -26.89 9.27
CA GLU A 88 -4.05 -25.94 9.57
C GLU A 88 -4.40 -24.51 9.12
N THR A 89 -5.11 -24.36 7.99
CA THR A 89 -5.61 -23.07 7.52
C THR A 89 -6.57 -22.48 8.54
N ILE A 90 -7.55 -23.24 9.02
CA ILE A 90 -8.50 -22.82 10.06
C ILE A 90 -7.77 -22.47 11.36
N ARG A 91 -6.78 -23.25 11.76
CA ARG A 91 -6.02 -22.99 12.98
C ARG A 91 -5.27 -21.65 12.93
N ARG A 92 -4.67 -21.30 11.77
CA ARG A 92 -3.92 -20.04 11.56
C ARG A 92 -4.82 -18.85 11.21
N LEU A 93 -5.97 -19.10 10.59
CA LEU A 93 -7.02 -18.14 10.24
C LEU A 93 -8.36 -18.57 10.83
N PRO A 94 -8.61 -18.41 12.13
CA PRO A 94 -9.86 -18.88 12.76
C PRO A 94 -11.13 -18.29 12.17
N GLY A 95 -11.05 -17.07 11.63
CA GLY A 95 -12.17 -16.39 10.97
C GLY A 95 -12.40 -16.79 9.52
N VAL A 96 -11.65 -17.74 8.95
CA VAL A 96 -11.87 -18.18 7.57
C VAL A 96 -13.12 -19.07 7.47
N LYS A 97 -13.87 -18.92 6.39
CA LYS A 97 -15.01 -19.80 6.12
C LYS A 97 -14.55 -21.24 5.90
N ALA A 98 -14.98 -22.15 6.77
CA ALA A 98 -14.54 -23.55 6.75
C ALA A 98 -15.28 -24.39 5.68
N ASP A 99 -16.53 -24.02 5.34
CA ASP A 99 -17.33 -24.75 4.37
C ASP A 99 -16.70 -24.70 2.97
N GLY A 100 -16.44 -25.89 2.41
CA GLY A 100 -15.77 -26.07 1.11
C GLY A 100 -14.28 -25.82 1.11
N LEU A 101 -13.64 -25.45 2.23
CA LEU A 101 -12.22 -25.16 2.31
C LEU A 101 -11.37 -26.41 2.02
N LYS A 102 -10.52 -26.35 0.99
CA LYS A 102 -9.58 -27.42 0.59
C LYS A 102 -8.22 -27.31 1.28
N GLY A 103 -7.91 -26.13 1.81
CA GLY A 103 -6.63 -25.80 2.44
C GLY A 103 -6.19 -24.37 2.11
N GLY A 104 -4.91 -24.11 2.20
CA GLY A 104 -4.37 -22.80 1.89
C GLY A 104 -2.92 -22.85 1.45
N VAL A 105 -2.43 -21.70 1.01
CA VAL A 105 -1.01 -21.45 0.75
C VAL A 105 -0.56 -20.31 1.62
N GLN A 106 0.44 -20.51 2.45
CA GLN A 106 1.07 -19.44 3.21
C GLN A 106 2.25 -18.87 2.43
N PHE A 107 2.38 -17.56 2.42
CA PHE A 107 3.54 -16.84 1.91
C PHE A 107 3.86 -15.66 2.84
N TRP A 108 4.96 -14.96 2.58
CA TRP A 108 5.41 -13.89 3.44
C TRP A 108 5.62 -12.60 2.65
N ASP A 109 5.22 -11.51 3.27
CA ASP A 109 5.57 -10.15 2.89
C ASP A 109 5.99 -9.36 4.14
N ALA A 110 5.95 -8.03 4.12
CA ALA A 110 6.23 -7.24 5.29
C ALA A 110 5.07 -6.30 5.62
N GLN A 111 4.84 -6.13 6.91
CA GLN A 111 3.91 -5.13 7.46
C GLN A 111 4.69 -4.00 8.09
N PHE A 112 4.12 -2.79 8.12
CA PHE A 112 4.76 -1.63 8.71
C PHE A 112 3.75 -0.60 9.21
N ASP A 113 4.19 0.24 10.17
CA ASP A 113 3.48 1.47 10.51
C ASP A 113 3.93 2.59 9.56
N ASP A 114 3.09 2.92 8.59
CA ASP A 114 3.38 3.89 7.54
C ASP A 114 3.60 5.31 8.08
N SER A 115 2.83 5.73 9.09
CA SER A 115 2.97 7.03 9.73
C SER A 115 4.30 7.12 10.50
N ARG A 116 4.64 6.07 11.25
CA ARG A 116 5.89 6.02 12.01
C ARG A 116 7.11 5.96 11.10
N LEU A 117 7.03 5.21 9.99
CA LEU A 117 8.10 5.16 9.00
C LEU A 117 8.34 6.55 8.39
N ASN A 118 7.27 7.25 8.02
CA ASN A 118 7.38 8.61 7.50
C ASN A 118 8.07 9.55 8.51
N ILE A 119 7.65 9.51 9.79
CA ILE A 119 8.29 10.33 10.86
C ILE A 119 9.75 9.92 11.05
N ALA A 120 10.10 8.64 11.01
CA ALA A 120 11.47 8.17 11.12
C ALA A 120 12.36 8.68 9.96
N LEU A 121 11.82 8.67 8.74
CA LEU A 121 12.49 9.23 7.56
C LEU A 121 12.70 10.74 7.70
N MET A 122 11.70 11.48 8.17
CA MET A 122 11.81 12.91 8.43
C MET A 122 12.90 13.23 9.46
N LYS A 123 12.89 12.54 10.61
CA LYS A 123 13.93 12.71 11.64
C LYS A 123 15.35 12.38 11.13
N THR A 124 15.46 11.35 10.30
CA THR A 124 16.74 10.97 9.68
C THR A 124 17.23 12.04 8.69
N ALA A 125 16.33 12.61 7.90
CA ALA A 125 16.64 13.69 6.97
C ALA A 125 17.08 14.95 7.74
N GLU A 126 16.38 15.34 8.78
CA GLU A 126 16.71 16.47 9.65
C GLU A 126 18.09 16.28 10.31
N ALA A 127 18.37 15.12 10.86
CA ALA A 127 19.67 14.78 11.44
C ALA A 127 20.83 14.86 10.42
N ARG A 128 20.53 14.80 9.13
CA ARG A 128 21.47 14.98 8.02
C ARG A 128 21.46 16.39 7.43
N GLY A 129 20.84 17.35 8.10
CA GLY A 129 20.83 18.77 7.74
C GLY A 129 19.71 19.20 6.81
N ALA A 130 18.71 18.36 6.54
CA ALA A 130 17.55 18.78 5.78
C ALA A 130 16.65 19.70 6.61
N LEU A 131 16.18 20.79 6.00
CA LEU A 131 15.13 21.63 6.56
C LEU A 131 13.76 21.11 6.11
N LEU A 132 12.94 20.67 7.06
CA LEU A 132 11.61 20.15 6.80
C LEU A 132 10.56 21.16 7.26
N LEU A 133 9.70 21.56 6.33
CA LEU A 133 8.63 22.54 6.59
C LEU A 133 7.29 21.99 6.13
N ASN A 134 6.39 21.75 7.07
CA ASN A 134 4.99 21.46 6.79
C ASN A 134 4.18 22.77 6.80
N TYR A 135 2.97 22.74 6.22
CA TYR A 135 2.12 23.91 6.05
C TYR A 135 2.74 25.05 5.23
N VAL A 136 3.75 24.74 4.42
CA VAL A 136 4.47 25.68 3.58
C VAL A 136 4.40 25.22 2.11
N PRO A 137 3.25 25.38 1.44
CA PRO A 137 3.10 25.00 0.04
C PRO A 137 3.99 25.85 -0.87
N VAL A 138 4.44 25.23 -1.96
CA VAL A 138 5.01 25.94 -3.11
C VAL A 138 3.88 26.68 -3.83
N VAL A 139 4.09 27.96 -4.12
CA VAL A 139 3.12 28.81 -4.80
C VAL A 139 3.64 29.39 -6.13
N GLY A 140 4.89 29.15 -6.49
CA GLY A 140 5.44 29.57 -7.76
C GLY A 140 6.96 29.38 -7.85
N PHE A 141 7.50 29.80 -9.00
CA PHE A 141 8.92 29.70 -9.32
C PHE A 141 9.39 30.97 -10.04
N GLU A 142 10.70 31.29 -9.89
CA GLU A 142 11.38 32.26 -10.74
C GLU A 142 12.47 31.55 -11.54
N ARG A 143 12.66 32.01 -12.77
CA ARG A 143 13.66 31.50 -13.68
C ARG A 143 14.83 32.49 -13.82
N GLY A 144 16.02 31.91 -13.96
CA GLY A 144 17.21 32.66 -14.37
C GLY A 144 17.22 32.99 -15.86
N CYS A 145 18.26 33.70 -16.29
CA CYS A 145 18.43 34.10 -17.70
C CYS A 145 18.57 32.92 -18.67
N GLY A 146 19.00 31.76 -18.19
CA GLY A 146 19.12 30.48 -18.95
C GLY A 146 17.84 29.65 -18.96
N GLY A 147 16.76 30.09 -18.26
CA GLY A 147 15.50 29.39 -18.17
C GLY A 147 15.42 28.37 -17.03
N GLU A 148 16.50 28.14 -16.31
CA GLU A 148 16.55 27.29 -15.11
C GLU A 148 15.77 27.90 -13.95
N ILE A 149 15.20 27.05 -13.07
CA ILE A 149 14.55 27.49 -11.84
C ILE A 149 15.64 27.92 -10.84
N THR A 150 15.61 29.16 -10.42
CA THR A 150 16.57 29.74 -9.45
C THR A 150 15.95 30.07 -8.11
N VAL A 151 14.63 30.24 -8.05
CA VAL A 151 13.88 30.54 -6.84
C VAL A 151 12.61 29.74 -6.79
N VAL A 152 12.32 29.18 -5.61
CA VAL A 152 11.02 28.59 -5.25
C VAL A 152 10.28 29.56 -4.34
N LYS A 153 9.06 29.94 -4.72
CA LYS A 153 8.17 30.76 -3.89
C LYS A 153 7.32 29.82 -3.03
N VAL A 154 7.32 30.08 -1.74
CA VAL A 154 6.56 29.32 -0.77
C VAL A 154 5.73 30.25 0.10
N LYS A 155 4.61 29.73 0.66
CA LYS A 155 3.71 30.50 1.50
C LYS A 155 3.47 29.79 2.82
N ASP A 156 3.76 30.45 3.92
CA ASP A 156 3.38 29.96 5.24
C ASP A 156 1.86 30.10 5.43
N LYS A 157 1.18 28.97 5.65
CA LYS A 157 -0.28 28.93 5.83
C LYS A 157 -0.76 29.59 7.11
N PHE A 158 0.07 29.70 8.13
CA PHE A 158 -0.31 30.29 9.40
C PHE A 158 -0.21 31.81 9.40
N SER A 159 0.91 32.34 8.91
CA SER A 159 1.13 33.79 8.86
C SER A 159 0.63 34.45 7.56
N GLY A 160 0.38 33.66 6.51
CA GLY A 160 0.07 34.13 5.18
C GLY A 160 1.26 34.75 4.44
N LYS A 161 2.45 34.80 5.04
CA LYS A 161 3.65 35.41 4.44
C LYS A 161 4.22 34.53 3.35
N GLU A 162 4.75 35.17 2.32
CA GLU A 162 5.47 34.50 1.23
C GLU A 162 6.97 34.67 1.39
N TYR A 163 7.70 33.64 1.01
CA TYR A 163 9.16 33.60 1.06
C TYR A 163 9.72 33.12 -0.26
N SER A 164 10.91 33.61 -0.59
CA SER A 164 11.69 33.20 -1.77
C SER A 164 12.90 32.40 -1.34
N VAL A 165 12.94 31.13 -1.78
CA VAL A 165 14.04 30.21 -1.48
C VAL A 165 14.90 30.05 -2.72
N LYS A 166 16.14 30.51 -2.67
CA LYS A 166 17.12 30.31 -3.75
C LYS A 166 17.50 28.84 -3.84
N THR A 167 17.52 28.29 -5.04
CA THR A 167 17.82 26.89 -5.28
C THR A 167 18.64 26.66 -6.54
N ARG A 168 19.36 25.55 -6.61
CA ARG A 168 20.04 25.06 -7.80
C ARG A 168 19.27 23.96 -8.51
N MET A 169 18.35 23.29 -7.81
CA MET A 169 17.58 22.18 -8.35
C MET A 169 16.29 22.01 -7.54
N VAL A 170 15.22 21.59 -8.21
CA VAL A 170 13.91 21.29 -7.61
C VAL A 170 13.51 19.86 -7.95
N PHE A 171 13.20 19.06 -6.93
CA PHE A 171 12.60 17.75 -7.10
C PHE A 171 11.09 17.83 -6.80
N ASN A 172 10.28 17.54 -7.80
CA ASN A 172 8.83 17.50 -7.64
C ASN A 172 8.42 16.09 -7.19
N ALA A 173 8.17 15.93 -5.90
CA ALA A 173 7.66 14.70 -5.29
C ALA A 173 6.23 14.90 -4.72
N ALA A 174 5.42 15.77 -5.36
CA ALA A 174 4.10 16.16 -4.89
C ALA A 174 2.99 15.09 -5.11
N GLY A 175 3.34 13.85 -5.54
CA GLY A 175 2.38 12.77 -5.72
C GLY A 175 1.28 13.14 -6.72
N VAL A 176 0.03 13.01 -6.33
CA VAL A 176 -1.12 13.29 -7.20
C VAL A 176 -1.22 14.76 -7.65
N TRP A 177 -0.58 15.68 -6.94
CA TRP A 177 -0.51 17.11 -7.30
C TRP A 177 0.73 17.47 -8.15
N ALA A 178 1.52 16.49 -8.60
CA ALA A 178 2.74 16.76 -9.35
C ALA A 178 2.48 17.57 -10.64
N ASP A 179 1.35 17.36 -11.30
CA ASP A 179 0.97 18.12 -12.49
C ASP A 179 0.63 19.58 -12.19
N GLU A 180 0.13 19.89 -11.00
CA GLU A 180 -0.11 21.28 -10.57
C GLU A 180 1.22 22.03 -10.45
N ILE A 181 2.21 21.40 -9.81
CA ILE A 181 3.57 21.96 -9.70
C ILE A 181 4.20 22.15 -11.09
N ARG A 182 4.02 21.20 -12.00
CA ARG A 182 4.53 21.30 -13.38
C ARG A 182 3.92 22.48 -14.13
N ARG A 183 2.61 22.71 -13.97
CA ARG A 183 1.91 23.84 -14.60
C ARG A 183 2.35 25.20 -14.07
N MET A 184 2.79 25.30 -12.80
CA MET A 184 3.41 26.52 -12.28
C MET A 184 4.69 26.90 -13.03
N VAL A 185 5.39 25.93 -13.58
CA VAL A 185 6.63 26.13 -14.37
C VAL A 185 6.35 26.29 -15.86
N SER A 186 5.39 25.53 -16.39
CA SER A 186 5.02 25.49 -17.82
C SER A 186 3.51 25.25 -17.92
N PRO A 187 2.70 26.32 -18.11
CA PRO A 187 1.23 26.23 -18.09
C PRO A 187 0.63 25.23 -19.09
N ASP A 188 1.26 25.11 -20.26
CA ASP A 188 0.76 24.29 -21.37
C ASP A 188 1.21 22.82 -21.30
N VAL A 189 1.84 22.40 -20.21
CA VAL A 189 2.32 21.03 -20.07
C VAL A 189 1.16 20.04 -20.01
N LYS A 190 1.24 18.98 -20.81
CA LYS A 190 0.23 17.91 -20.79
C LYS A 190 0.28 17.18 -19.44
N PRO A 191 -0.87 16.85 -18.85
CA PRO A 191 -0.91 16.02 -17.64
C PRO A 191 -0.32 14.65 -17.94
N PHE A 192 0.41 14.10 -16.95
CA PHE A 192 0.94 12.74 -17.02
C PHE A 192 0.53 11.87 -15.81
N ILE A 193 -0.04 12.50 -14.77
CA ILE A 193 -0.60 11.81 -13.62
C ILE A 193 -2.04 11.43 -13.92
N ARG A 194 -2.36 10.15 -13.74
CA ARG A 194 -3.71 9.64 -13.64
C ARG A 194 -3.94 9.23 -12.19
N ALA A 195 -4.69 10.05 -11.48
CA ALA A 195 -4.94 9.81 -10.06
C ALA A 195 -5.91 8.64 -9.87
N SER A 196 -5.62 7.82 -8.87
CA SER A 196 -6.47 6.71 -8.44
C SER A 196 -6.61 6.75 -6.92
N ARG A 197 -7.82 6.45 -6.43
CA ARG A 197 -8.14 6.30 -5.02
C ARG A 197 -8.26 4.84 -4.67
N GLY A 198 -7.53 4.41 -3.63
CA GLY A 198 -7.72 3.12 -2.97
C GLY A 198 -8.35 3.34 -1.60
N SER A 199 -9.42 2.61 -1.32
CA SER A 199 -10.15 2.70 -0.05
C SER A 199 -9.99 1.42 0.75
N HIS A 200 -10.00 1.56 2.09
CA HIS A 200 -10.02 0.46 3.04
C HIS A 200 -11.18 0.66 4.01
N ILE A 201 -11.73 -0.43 4.49
CA ILE A 201 -12.63 -0.43 5.66
C ILE A 201 -11.91 -1.05 6.84
N VAL A 202 -12.30 -0.63 8.03
CA VAL A 202 -11.78 -1.12 9.30
C VAL A 202 -12.93 -1.72 10.09
N VAL A 203 -12.74 -2.93 10.61
CA VAL A 203 -13.72 -3.63 11.45
C VAL A 203 -13.03 -4.22 12.69
N SER A 204 -13.81 -4.69 13.68
CA SER A 204 -13.23 -5.39 14.83
C SER A 204 -12.51 -6.68 14.41
N THR A 205 -11.38 -6.99 15.07
CA THR A 205 -10.69 -8.28 14.91
C THR A 205 -11.51 -9.47 15.39
N ASP A 206 -12.59 -9.27 16.15
CA ASP A 206 -13.48 -10.34 16.62
C ASP A 206 -14.09 -11.13 15.46
N HIS A 207 -14.27 -10.47 14.31
CA HIS A 207 -14.76 -11.10 13.08
C HIS A 207 -13.71 -11.97 12.39
N PHE A 208 -12.45 -11.90 12.81
CA PHE A 208 -11.33 -12.58 12.15
C PHE A 208 -10.63 -13.61 13.05
N GLY A 209 -10.47 -13.29 14.32
CA GLY A 209 -9.96 -14.18 15.37
C GLY A 209 -8.49 -14.60 15.25
N GLY A 210 -7.73 -14.06 14.29
CA GLY A 210 -6.34 -14.41 14.02
C GLY A 210 -5.40 -13.21 13.99
N LYS A 211 -4.10 -13.52 13.96
CA LYS A 211 -3.02 -12.52 13.80
C LYS A 211 -2.37 -12.58 12.42
N THR A 212 -2.64 -13.60 11.62
CA THR A 212 -2.09 -13.81 10.29
C THR A 212 -2.96 -13.11 9.26
N GLY A 213 -2.37 -12.40 8.31
CA GLY A 213 -3.11 -11.76 7.23
C GLY A 213 -3.77 -12.77 6.29
N MET A 214 -4.94 -12.42 5.75
CA MET A 214 -5.59 -13.20 4.69
C MET A 214 -5.46 -12.47 3.37
N PHE A 215 -5.05 -13.21 2.35
CA PHE A 215 -4.97 -12.75 0.97
C PHE A 215 -6.09 -13.37 0.15
N ILE A 216 -6.97 -12.52 -0.39
CA ILE A 216 -8.04 -12.92 -1.29
C ILE A 216 -7.58 -12.68 -2.73
N PRO A 217 -7.34 -13.76 -3.52
CA PRO A 217 -6.64 -13.64 -4.80
C PRO A 217 -7.52 -13.16 -5.93
N LYS A 218 -8.87 -13.23 -5.77
CA LYS A 218 -9.81 -12.93 -6.84
C LYS A 218 -11.07 -12.25 -6.29
N THR A 219 -11.23 -11.00 -6.64
CA THR A 219 -12.45 -10.23 -6.43
C THR A 219 -13.33 -10.25 -7.68
N SER A 220 -14.55 -9.73 -7.59
CA SER A 220 -15.48 -9.66 -8.73
C SER A 220 -14.96 -8.82 -9.90
N ASP A 221 -14.07 -7.85 -9.62
CA ASP A 221 -13.41 -7.01 -10.62
C ASP A 221 -12.02 -7.52 -11.03
N GLY A 222 -11.63 -8.72 -10.59
CA GLY A 222 -10.38 -9.39 -10.96
C GLY A 222 -9.14 -8.91 -10.20
N ARG A 223 -9.29 -8.03 -9.21
CA ARG A 223 -8.21 -7.58 -8.33
C ARG A 223 -7.99 -8.55 -7.18
N VAL A 224 -7.12 -8.18 -6.28
CA VAL A 224 -6.85 -8.85 -5.01
C VAL A 224 -7.34 -8.00 -3.85
N LEU A 225 -7.65 -8.63 -2.72
CA LEU A 225 -8.04 -7.94 -1.49
C LEU A 225 -7.29 -8.57 -0.33
N PHE A 226 -6.92 -7.73 0.63
CA PHE A 226 -6.28 -8.17 1.87
C PHE A 226 -7.22 -7.96 3.04
N CYS A 227 -7.15 -8.87 4.03
CA CYS A 227 -7.69 -8.68 5.36
C CYS A 227 -6.50 -8.74 6.33
N ILE A 228 -6.17 -7.63 6.95
CA ILE A 228 -4.92 -7.46 7.68
C ILE A 228 -5.21 -7.08 9.13
N PRO A 229 -4.82 -7.91 10.11
CA PRO A 229 -4.85 -7.51 11.51
C PRO A 229 -3.89 -6.32 11.74
N TRP A 230 -4.40 -5.26 12.35
CA TRP A 230 -3.66 -4.03 12.61
C TRP A 230 -4.11 -3.38 13.92
N HIS A 231 -3.21 -3.31 14.91
CA HIS A 231 -3.46 -2.66 16.21
C HIS A 231 -4.83 -2.94 16.85
N GLY A 232 -5.28 -4.19 16.81
CA GLY A 232 -6.55 -4.61 17.43
C GLY A 232 -7.79 -4.45 16.53
N VAL A 233 -7.58 -4.03 15.29
CA VAL A 233 -8.62 -3.98 14.25
C VAL A 233 -8.23 -4.82 13.03
N LEU A 234 -9.18 -5.08 12.17
CA LEU A 234 -8.96 -5.71 10.86
C LEU A 234 -9.15 -4.67 9.77
N GLU A 235 -8.09 -4.38 9.04
CA GLU A 235 -8.13 -3.56 7.83
C GLU A 235 -8.44 -4.44 6.61
N ILE A 236 -9.44 -4.05 5.82
CA ILE A 236 -9.89 -4.79 4.62
C ILE A 236 -9.80 -3.86 3.42
N GLY A 237 -9.08 -4.24 2.39
CA GLY A 237 -8.89 -3.45 1.17
C GLY A 237 -7.89 -4.08 0.21
N THR A 238 -7.73 -3.49 -0.95
CA THR A 238 -8.09 -2.12 -1.30
C THR A 238 -8.97 -2.09 -2.55
N THR A 239 -9.71 -1.00 -2.70
CA THR A 239 -10.32 -0.64 -3.98
C THR A 239 -9.29 0.08 -4.88
N ASP A 240 -9.68 0.39 -6.12
CA ASP A 240 -8.85 1.16 -7.08
C ASP A 240 -9.81 1.85 -8.05
N LYS A 241 -10.11 3.11 -7.79
CA LYS A 241 -11.07 3.90 -8.58
C LYS A 241 -10.38 5.15 -9.11
N GLU A 242 -10.49 5.38 -10.41
CA GLU A 242 -9.97 6.61 -11.01
C GLU A 242 -10.64 7.83 -10.35
N GLU A 243 -9.83 8.81 -9.98
CA GLU A 243 -10.29 10.04 -9.32
C GLU A 243 -9.88 11.27 -10.13
N LYS A 244 -10.86 12.07 -10.47
CA LYS A 244 -10.64 13.34 -11.22
C LYS A 244 -10.48 14.53 -10.28
N ASP A 245 -11.22 14.50 -9.17
CA ASP A 245 -11.23 15.58 -8.18
C ASP A 245 -10.36 15.20 -7.00
N ILE A 246 -9.11 15.65 -7.03
CA ILE A 246 -8.10 15.30 -6.04
C ILE A 246 -8.39 16.03 -4.72
N SER A 247 -8.72 15.27 -3.67
CA SER A 247 -8.94 15.79 -2.32
C SER A 247 -7.78 15.48 -1.38
N PHE A 248 -7.51 16.35 -0.40
CA PHE A 248 -6.60 16.08 0.70
C PHE A 248 -7.12 15.01 1.66
N ASN A 249 -8.44 14.86 1.74
CA ASN A 249 -9.12 13.90 2.60
C ASN A 249 -10.14 13.11 1.78
N PRO A 250 -9.70 12.19 0.90
CA PRO A 250 -10.63 11.38 0.14
C PRO A 250 -11.39 10.42 1.06
N GLU A 251 -12.67 10.25 0.81
CA GLU A 251 -13.54 9.32 1.53
C GLU A 251 -14.00 8.19 0.60
N PRO A 252 -14.20 6.96 1.12
CA PRO A 252 -14.75 5.87 0.32
C PRO A 252 -16.20 6.16 -0.07
N THR A 253 -16.60 5.69 -1.23
CA THR A 253 -18.02 5.68 -1.61
C THR A 253 -18.73 4.47 -0.99
N GLU A 254 -20.07 4.53 -0.83
CA GLU A 254 -20.84 3.38 -0.36
C GLU A 254 -20.68 2.14 -1.25
N GLU A 255 -20.52 2.32 -2.56
CA GLU A 255 -20.20 1.24 -3.51
C GLU A 255 -18.87 0.55 -3.19
N GLU A 256 -17.85 1.33 -2.84
CA GLU A 256 -16.53 0.79 -2.47
C GLU A 256 -16.61 0.03 -1.14
N ILE A 257 -17.36 0.55 -0.18
CA ILE A 257 -17.58 -0.10 1.12
C ILE A 257 -18.30 -1.43 0.91
N GLU A 258 -19.40 -1.45 0.17
CA GLU A 258 -20.18 -2.68 -0.06
C GLU A 258 -19.38 -3.70 -0.87
N PHE A 259 -18.63 -3.28 -1.88
CA PHE A 259 -17.70 -4.16 -2.61
C PHE A 259 -16.72 -4.89 -1.67
N MET A 260 -16.12 -4.18 -0.72
CA MET A 260 -15.18 -4.78 0.25
C MET A 260 -15.89 -5.73 1.20
N LEU A 261 -17.08 -5.34 1.69
CA LEU A 261 -17.92 -6.17 2.56
C LEU A 261 -18.38 -7.45 1.85
N GLU A 262 -18.91 -7.35 0.64
CA GLU A 262 -19.36 -8.50 -0.16
C GLU A 262 -18.21 -9.46 -0.47
N THR A 263 -17.04 -8.91 -0.80
CA THR A 263 -15.86 -9.73 -1.08
C THR A 263 -15.40 -10.46 0.18
N ALA A 264 -15.29 -9.77 1.31
CA ALA A 264 -14.85 -10.37 2.56
C ALA A 264 -15.83 -11.43 3.09
N ARG A 265 -17.16 -11.22 2.97
CA ARG A 265 -18.21 -12.17 3.37
C ARG A 265 -18.09 -13.55 2.69
N LYS A 266 -17.49 -13.61 1.50
CA LYS A 266 -17.28 -14.89 0.79
C LYS A 266 -16.23 -15.77 1.48
N TYR A 267 -15.31 -15.16 2.20
CA TYR A 267 -14.15 -15.81 2.80
C TYR A 267 -14.18 -15.84 4.34
N LEU A 268 -14.96 -14.95 4.98
CA LEU A 268 -15.09 -14.90 6.43
C LEU A 268 -16.20 -15.83 6.94
N ALA A 269 -15.94 -16.50 8.06
CA ALA A 269 -16.91 -17.33 8.77
C ALA A 269 -18.03 -16.49 9.38
N TYR A 270 -17.69 -15.30 9.86
CA TYR A 270 -18.62 -14.35 10.47
C TYR A 270 -18.99 -13.27 9.45
N PRO A 271 -20.27 -13.13 9.10
CA PRO A 271 -20.69 -12.11 8.16
C PRO A 271 -20.50 -10.70 8.76
N ILE A 272 -19.74 -9.90 8.06
CA ILE A 272 -19.58 -8.47 8.39
C ILE A 272 -20.58 -7.64 7.60
N SER A 273 -21.01 -6.53 8.18
CA SER A 273 -22.00 -5.63 7.60
C SER A 273 -21.57 -4.16 7.71
N ARG A 274 -22.33 -3.26 7.13
CA ARG A 274 -22.07 -1.81 7.21
C ARG A 274 -22.00 -1.29 8.66
N LYS A 275 -22.69 -1.94 9.59
CA LYS A 275 -22.71 -1.56 11.02
C LYS A 275 -21.41 -1.90 11.74
N ASP A 276 -20.64 -2.83 11.21
CA ASP A 276 -19.38 -3.29 11.80
C ASP A 276 -18.20 -2.44 11.33
N VAL A 277 -18.39 -1.54 10.35
CA VAL A 277 -17.39 -0.60 9.85
C VAL A 277 -17.22 0.54 10.83
N LEU A 278 -15.96 0.72 11.33
CA LEU A 278 -15.58 1.69 12.34
C LEU A 278 -15.24 3.06 11.74
#